data_b825db22ce0436c3213ae5b775cf9f2c
#
_entry.id   b825db22ce0436c3213ae5b775cf9f2c
#
_cell.length_a   1.000
_cell.length_b   1.000
_cell.length_c   1.000
_cell.angle_alpha   90.00
_cell.angle_beta   90.00
_cell.angle_gamma   90.00
#
_symmetry.space_group_name_H-M   'P 1'
#
loop_
_entity.id
_entity.type
_entity.pdbx_description
1 polymer ?
#
loop_
_entity_poly.entity_id
_entity_poly.type
_entity_poly.pdbx_seq_one_letter_code
_entity_poly.pdbx_strand_id
1 'polypeptide(L)'
;MISWSAEEVLNGQVLLLDKPLGWTSFQAVNAVKWSLRKALGLKKFKIGHAGTLDPLASGLLVICTGKMTKQIDTFQGQTKTYTGVMKLGATTPSYDLETPIDHTYPTEHIDQTKIEEIIPQFTGTIWQKPPVFSALKKEGQRLYELARQGTEVEIPARQIHIYELELGPWTAPELPFSVQCSKGTYIRSLAFDIGAALNSGAHLTELRRTQIGDFSVQSAWKIEDLKKSLGLADEPEKKQ
;
A
#
# COMPACT_ATOMS: atom_id res chain seq x y z
N MET A 1 -25.90 -6.53 2.06
CA MET A 1 -26.26 -5.53 1.02
C MET A 1 -25.95 -4.15 1.56
N ILE A 2 -25.32 -3.28 0.76
CA ILE A 2 -25.23 -1.85 1.10
C ILE A 2 -26.63 -1.26 0.87
N SER A 3 -27.21 -0.72 1.92
CA SER A 3 -28.54 -0.08 1.87
C SER A 3 -28.46 1.45 1.95
N TRP A 4 -27.35 2.04 1.52
CA TRP A 4 -27.17 3.48 1.60
C TRP A 4 -28.10 4.22 0.64
N SER A 5 -28.72 5.28 1.15
CA SER A 5 -29.41 6.28 0.36
C SER A 5 -28.41 7.30 -0.23
N ALA A 6 -28.87 8.06 -1.21
CA ALA A 6 -28.12 9.18 -1.76
C ALA A 6 -27.76 10.22 -0.66
N GLU A 7 -28.68 10.46 0.28
CA GLU A 7 -28.47 11.39 1.39
C GLU A 7 -27.37 10.93 2.33
N GLU A 8 -27.33 9.64 2.69
CA GLU A 8 -26.29 9.08 3.55
C GLU A 8 -24.90 9.19 2.91
N VAL A 9 -24.78 8.92 1.61
CA VAL A 9 -23.52 9.10 0.87
C VAL A 9 -23.06 10.57 0.86
N LEU A 10 -23.98 11.50 0.72
CA LEU A 10 -23.68 12.95 0.76
C LEU A 10 -23.32 13.43 2.17
N ASN A 11 -24.01 12.91 3.21
CA ASN A 11 -23.72 13.20 4.60
C ASN A 11 -22.38 12.59 5.06
N GLY A 12 -21.95 11.49 4.43
CA GLY A 12 -20.63 10.91 4.62
C GLY A 12 -20.67 9.49 5.14
N GLN A 13 -20.01 8.60 4.42
CA GLN A 13 -19.84 7.19 4.76
C GLN A 13 -18.37 6.79 4.68
N VAL A 14 -18.01 5.77 5.44
CA VAL A 14 -16.74 5.07 5.34
C VAL A 14 -16.98 3.73 4.69
N LEU A 15 -16.29 3.45 3.60
CA LEU A 15 -16.33 2.18 2.88
C LEU A 15 -14.94 1.55 2.93
N LEU A 16 -14.89 0.30 3.35
CA LEU A 16 -13.68 -0.51 3.30
C LEU A 16 -13.65 -1.26 1.98
N LEU A 17 -12.60 -1.05 1.20
CA LEU A 17 -12.40 -1.70 -0.07
C LEU A 17 -11.16 -2.58 -0.05
N ASP A 18 -11.27 -3.81 -0.52
CA ASP A 18 -10.12 -4.65 -0.84
C ASP A 18 -9.64 -4.28 -2.26
N LYS A 19 -8.60 -3.43 -2.34
CA LYS A 19 -8.04 -2.99 -3.61
C LYS A 19 -7.40 -4.16 -4.34
N PRO A 20 -7.83 -4.49 -5.56
CA PRO A 20 -7.21 -5.56 -6.32
C PRO A 20 -5.77 -5.21 -6.73
N LEU A 21 -4.98 -6.24 -6.96
CA LEU A 21 -3.64 -6.12 -7.54
C LEU A 21 -3.71 -5.48 -8.94
N GLY A 22 -2.69 -4.71 -9.29
CA GLY A 22 -2.58 -4.03 -10.59
C GLY A 22 -3.37 -2.72 -10.71
N TRP A 23 -4.22 -2.39 -9.73
CA TRP A 23 -4.97 -1.15 -9.73
C TRP A 23 -4.28 -0.05 -8.94
N THR A 24 -4.31 1.16 -9.44
CA THR A 24 -3.99 2.35 -8.63
C THR A 24 -5.10 2.61 -7.60
N SER A 25 -4.77 3.24 -6.48
CA SER A 25 -5.79 3.69 -5.51
C SER A 25 -6.81 4.64 -6.14
N PHE A 26 -6.40 5.44 -7.13
CA PHE A 26 -7.29 6.34 -7.88
C PHE A 26 -8.31 5.58 -8.73
N GLN A 27 -7.90 4.52 -9.43
CA GLN A 27 -8.83 3.66 -10.19
C GLN A 27 -9.84 3.01 -9.26
N ALA A 28 -9.40 2.51 -8.09
CA ALA A 28 -10.27 1.91 -7.10
C ALA A 28 -11.34 2.90 -6.56
N VAL A 29 -10.92 4.13 -6.23
CA VAL A 29 -11.84 5.20 -5.82
C VAL A 29 -12.82 5.56 -6.93
N ASN A 30 -12.36 5.64 -8.19
CA ASN A 30 -13.21 5.96 -9.32
C ASN A 30 -14.24 4.86 -9.59
N ALA A 31 -13.89 3.59 -9.45
CA ALA A 31 -14.83 2.48 -9.60
C ALA A 31 -15.96 2.57 -8.54
N VAL A 32 -15.60 2.81 -7.27
CA VAL A 32 -16.59 3.04 -6.20
C VAL A 32 -17.46 4.25 -6.49
N LYS A 33 -16.85 5.37 -6.90
CA LYS A 33 -17.56 6.61 -7.24
C LYS A 33 -18.58 6.39 -8.37
N TRP A 34 -18.17 5.70 -9.42
CA TRP A 34 -19.05 5.38 -10.54
C TRP A 34 -20.21 4.49 -10.09
N SER A 35 -19.94 3.44 -9.31
CA SER A 35 -20.97 2.51 -8.82
C SER A 35 -22.02 3.24 -7.96
N LEU A 36 -21.57 4.06 -6.99
CA LEU A 36 -22.49 4.82 -6.14
C LEU A 36 -23.29 5.87 -6.94
N ARG A 37 -22.65 6.56 -7.90
CA ARG A 37 -23.35 7.52 -8.76
C ARG A 37 -24.46 6.85 -9.56
N LYS A 38 -24.17 5.70 -10.14
CA LYS A 38 -25.12 5.00 -10.99
C LYS A 38 -26.28 4.42 -10.19
N ALA A 39 -25.99 3.71 -9.11
CA ALA A 39 -26.99 3.07 -8.28
C ALA A 39 -27.93 4.06 -7.58
N LEU A 40 -27.41 5.22 -7.14
CA LEU A 40 -28.13 6.18 -6.31
C LEU A 40 -28.55 7.46 -7.05
N GLY A 41 -28.34 7.55 -8.36
CA GLY A 41 -28.68 8.73 -9.16
C GLY A 41 -27.87 9.98 -8.79
N LEU A 42 -26.70 9.84 -8.15
CA LEU A 42 -25.89 10.97 -7.70
C LEU A 42 -25.16 11.65 -8.86
N LYS A 43 -25.32 12.96 -9.01
CA LYS A 43 -24.61 13.74 -10.05
C LYS A 43 -23.17 14.03 -9.64
N LYS A 44 -22.96 14.53 -8.44
CA LYS A 44 -21.64 14.98 -7.96
C LYS A 44 -21.56 14.85 -6.43
N PHE A 45 -20.49 14.25 -5.92
CA PHE A 45 -20.20 14.17 -4.49
C PHE A 45 -18.69 14.06 -4.24
N LYS A 46 -18.28 14.42 -3.01
CA LYS A 46 -16.89 14.27 -2.57
C LYS A 46 -16.62 12.83 -2.23
N ILE A 47 -15.45 12.33 -2.66
CA ILE A 47 -14.94 11.02 -2.33
C ILE A 47 -13.42 11.05 -2.31
N GLY A 48 -12.81 10.32 -1.41
CA GLY A 48 -11.35 10.20 -1.30
C GLY A 48 -10.97 8.97 -0.49
N HIS A 49 -9.67 8.68 -0.38
CA HIS A 49 -9.15 7.53 0.36
C HIS A 49 -8.11 7.94 1.40
N ALA A 50 -7.98 7.12 2.46
CA ALA A 50 -7.03 7.33 3.54
C ALA A 50 -5.77 6.46 3.35
N GLY A 51 -4.82 6.96 2.57
CA GLY A 51 -3.51 6.34 2.33
C GLY A 51 -3.44 5.53 1.04
N THR A 52 -2.57 5.98 0.16
CA THR A 52 -2.30 5.35 -1.12
C THR A 52 -1.74 3.93 -0.94
N LEU A 53 -2.15 3.02 -1.81
CA LEU A 53 -1.49 1.75 -2.10
C LEU A 53 -0.93 1.81 -3.52
N ASP A 54 0.29 1.31 -3.67
CA ASP A 54 0.94 1.18 -4.98
C ASP A 54 0.15 0.19 -5.88
N PRO A 55 0.30 0.24 -7.21
CA PRO A 55 -0.40 -0.69 -8.10
C PRO A 55 -0.10 -2.16 -7.79
N LEU A 56 1.15 -2.48 -7.46
CA LEU A 56 1.60 -3.83 -7.11
C LEU A 56 1.29 -4.24 -5.66
N ALA A 57 0.66 -3.37 -4.87
CA ALA A 57 0.12 -3.73 -3.56
C ALA A 57 -1.39 -3.96 -3.63
N SER A 58 -1.90 -4.88 -2.84
CA SER A 58 -3.34 -5.17 -2.67
C SER A 58 -3.83 -4.86 -1.26
N GLY A 59 -5.11 -5.02 -1.00
CA GLY A 59 -5.66 -5.01 0.34
C GLY A 59 -6.41 -3.74 0.72
N LEU A 60 -6.51 -3.49 2.01
CA LEU A 60 -7.42 -2.52 2.58
C LEU A 60 -7.18 -1.08 2.12
N LEU A 61 -8.20 -0.49 1.53
CA LEU A 61 -8.29 0.93 1.20
C LEU A 61 -9.54 1.51 1.87
N VAL A 62 -9.34 2.42 2.82
CA VAL A 62 -10.44 3.16 3.47
C VAL A 62 -10.87 4.29 2.57
N ILE A 63 -12.11 4.28 2.13
CA ILE A 63 -12.72 5.28 1.25
C ILE A 63 -13.76 6.07 2.03
N CYS A 64 -13.71 7.40 1.93
CA CYS A 64 -14.64 8.31 2.58
C CYS A 64 -15.48 9.05 1.53
N THR A 65 -16.78 9.20 1.79
CA THR A 65 -17.69 9.97 0.95
C THR A 65 -18.19 11.23 1.69
N GLY A 66 -18.74 12.19 0.95
CA GLY A 66 -19.42 13.36 1.49
C GLY A 66 -18.62 14.12 2.54
N LYS A 67 -19.25 14.41 3.68
CA LYS A 67 -18.63 15.14 4.80
C LYS A 67 -17.52 14.31 5.50
N MET A 68 -17.58 12.95 5.41
CA MET A 68 -16.56 12.08 6.00
C MET A 68 -15.19 12.24 5.34
N THR A 69 -15.10 12.84 4.14
CA THR A 69 -13.80 13.16 3.50
C THR A 69 -12.92 14.09 4.36
N LYS A 70 -13.50 14.82 5.32
CA LYS A 70 -12.76 15.66 6.27
C LYS A 70 -12.01 14.83 7.32
N GLN A 71 -12.36 13.54 7.49
CA GLN A 71 -11.73 12.60 8.44
C GLN A 71 -10.61 11.78 7.80
N ILE A 72 -10.31 11.97 6.52
CA ILE A 72 -9.28 11.22 5.79
C ILE A 72 -7.93 11.28 6.52
N ASP A 73 -7.52 12.45 6.98
CA ASP A 73 -6.23 12.62 7.68
C ASP A 73 -6.17 11.85 9.00
N THR A 74 -7.31 11.73 9.71
CA THR A 74 -7.43 10.94 10.94
C THR A 74 -7.18 9.46 10.66
N PHE A 75 -7.85 8.89 9.65
CA PHE A 75 -7.65 7.50 9.23
C PHE A 75 -6.23 7.28 8.66
N GLN A 76 -5.72 8.26 7.92
CA GLN A 76 -4.35 8.20 7.40
C GLN A 76 -3.30 8.24 8.51
N GLY A 77 -3.62 8.84 9.65
CA GLY A 77 -2.78 8.91 10.85
C GLY A 77 -2.63 7.58 11.59
N GLN A 78 -3.57 6.66 11.44
CA GLN A 78 -3.60 5.39 12.18
C GLN A 78 -2.45 4.44 11.81
N THR A 79 -2.20 3.44 12.64
CA THR A 79 -1.26 2.34 12.36
C THR A 79 -1.72 1.51 11.17
N LYS A 80 -0.80 0.86 10.48
CA LYS A 80 -1.08 -0.07 9.38
C LYS A 80 -0.38 -1.38 9.63
N THR A 81 -1.07 -2.47 9.26
CA THR A 81 -0.46 -3.79 9.21
C THR A 81 -0.40 -4.25 7.76
N TYR A 82 0.74 -4.80 7.40
CA TYR A 82 1.00 -5.37 6.08
C TYR A 82 1.53 -6.78 6.23
N THR A 83 1.18 -7.61 5.25
CA THR A 83 1.82 -8.89 4.99
C THR A 83 2.39 -8.87 3.57
N GLY A 84 3.41 -9.65 3.31
CA GLY A 84 4.01 -9.73 1.99
C GLY A 84 5.13 -10.73 1.91
N VAL A 85 5.78 -10.72 0.76
CA VAL A 85 6.98 -11.51 0.49
C VAL A 85 8.04 -10.57 -0.08
N MET A 86 9.24 -10.66 0.46
CA MET A 86 10.43 -10.08 -0.15
C MET A 86 11.30 -11.18 -0.74
N LYS A 87 11.93 -10.90 -1.86
CA LYS A 87 12.91 -11.78 -2.49
C LYS A 87 14.30 -11.26 -2.18
N LEU A 88 15.10 -12.10 -1.50
CA LEU A 88 16.50 -11.83 -1.24
C LEU A 88 17.40 -12.20 -2.44
N GLY A 89 18.58 -11.60 -2.51
CA GLY A 89 19.58 -11.87 -3.54
C GLY A 89 19.48 -10.95 -4.76
N ALA A 90 18.56 -10.00 -4.79
CA ALA A 90 18.49 -9.02 -5.89
C ALA A 90 17.82 -7.72 -5.45
N THR A 91 18.20 -6.61 -6.08
CA THR A 91 17.55 -5.30 -5.92
C THR A 91 16.89 -4.87 -7.22
N THR A 92 15.96 -3.92 -7.08
CA THR A 92 15.36 -3.18 -8.19
C THR A 92 15.34 -1.70 -7.82
N PRO A 93 15.41 -0.75 -8.77
CA PRO A 93 15.36 0.67 -8.47
C PRO A 93 14.08 1.13 -7.75
N SER A 94 12.95 0.45 -7.96
CA SER A 94 11.67 0.74 -7.30
C SER A 94 11.50 0.02 -5.96
N TYR A 95 12.41 -0.91 -5.62
CA TYR A 95 12.34 -1.81 -4.45
C TYR A 95 11.15 -2.79 -4.49
N ASP A 96 10.55 -2.97 -5.68
CA ASP A 96 9.48 -3.92 -6.00
C ASP A 96 9.60 -4.38 -7.46
N LEU A 97 8.55 -5.01 -8.01
CA LEU A 97 8.53 -5.51 -9.39
C LEU A 97 8.11 -4.46 -10.44
N GLU A 98 8.00 -3.18 -10.09
CA GLU A 98 7.71 -2.12 -11.09
C GLU A 98 8.88 -1.91 -12.06
N THR A 99 10.11 -2.11 -11.58
CA THR A 99 11.33 -2.01 -12.39
C THR A 99 12.09 -3.34 -12.44
N PRO A 100 12.87 -3.60 -13.51
CA PRO A 100 13.69 -4.79 -13.60
C PRO A 100 14.79 -4.82 -12.53
N ILE A 101 15.35 -6.02 -12.29
CA ILE A 101 16.50 -6.21 -11.42
C ILE A 101 17.69 -5.41 -11.96
N ASP A 102 18.34 -4.64 -11.07
CA ASP A 102 19.55 -3.86 -11.35
C ASP A 102 20.82 -4.52 -10.82
N HIS A 103 20.75 -5.20 -9.67
CA HIS A 103 21.88 -5.89 -9.07
C HIS A 103 21.47 -7.23 -8.48
N THR A 104 22.41 -8.19 -8.49
CA THR A 104 22.29 -9.49 -7.84
C THR A 104 23.35 -9.66 -6.78
N TYR A 105 23.02 -10.42 -5.73
CA TYR A 105 23.85 -10.62 -4.54
C TYR A 105 23.86 -12.09 -4.13
N PRO A 106 24.93 -12.57 -3.49
CA PRO A 106 24.96 -13.90 -2.90
C PRO A 106 23.94 -14.02 -1.77
N THR A 107 23.43 -15.24 -1.55
CA THR A 107 22.48 -15.58 -0.48
C THR A 107 22.91 -16.79 0.34
N GLU A 108 23.98 -17.47 -0.05
CA GLU A 108 24.46 -18.71 0.57
C GLU A 108 24.88 -18.56 2.03
N HIS A 109 25.21 -17.32 2.41
CA HIS A 109 25.58 -16.96 3.79
C HIS A 109 24.37 -16.64 4.68
N ILE A 110 23.15 -16.58 4.11
CA ILE A 110 21.93 -16.24 4.84
C ILE A 110 21.32 -17.54 5.39
N ASP A 111 20.97 -17.50 6.66
CA ASP A 111 20.24 -18.54 7.36
C ASP A 111 19.16 -17.91 8.27
N GLN A 112 18.31 -18.75 8.86
CA GLN A 112 17.22 -18.29 9.72
C GLN A 112 17.73 -17.52 10.94
N THR A 113 18.86 -17.91 11.52
CA THR A 113 19.45 -17.23 12.69
C THR A 113 19.84 -15.80 12.37
N LYS A 114 20.51 -15.58 11.24
CA LYS A 114 20.88 -14.23 10.80
C LYS A 114 19.69 -13.35 10.49
N ILE A 115 18.61 -13.93 9.95
CA ILE A 115 17.36 -13.21 9.71
C ILE A 115 16.75 -12.77 11.02
N GLU A 116 16.75 -13.60 12.05
CA GLU A 116 16.23 -13.26 13.37
C GLU A 116 17.10 -12.22 14.10
N GLU A 117 18.41 -12.27 13.95
CA GLU A 117 19.38 -11.35 14.55
C GLU A 117 19.22 -9.89 14.08
N ILE A 118 18.70 -9.67 12.86
CA ILE A 118 18.53 -8.31 12.33
C ILE A 118 17.19 -7.67 12.73
N ILE A 119 16.18 -8.42 13.19
CA ILE A 119 14.84 -7.91 13.53
C ILE A 119 14.90 -6.72 14.50
N PRO A 120 15.72 -6.74 15.57
CA PRO A 120 15.82 -5.60 16.50
C PRO A 120 16.28 -4.30 15.86
N GLN A 121 17.03 -4.34 14.74
CA GLN A 121 17.48 -3.14 14.02
C GLN A 121 16.33 -2.43 13.30
N PHE A 122 15.23 -3.15 13.02
CA PHE A 122 14.07 -2.65 12.29
C PHE A 122 12.82 -2.49 13.16
N THR A 123 12.94 -2.71 14.48
CA THR A 123 11.83 -2.56 15.43
C THR A 123 12.01 -1.29 16.27
N GLY A 124 10.90 -0.63 16.62
CA GLY A 124 10.90 0.65 17.34
C GLY A 124 11.01 1.84 16.41
N THR A 125 11.60 2.93 16.89
CA THR A 125 11.77 4.17 16.11
C THR A 125 13.05 4.09 15.29
N ILE A 126 12.92 4.14 13.98
CA ILE A 126 14.03 4.07 13.03
C ILE A 126 13.99 5.21 12.02
N TRP A 127 15.12 5.50 11.40
CA TRP A 127 15.22 6.42 10.28
C TRP A 127 15.10 5.65 8.98
N GLN A 128 14.16 6.06 8.12
CA GLN A 128 13.92 5.44 6.82
C GLN A 128 14.02 6.47 5.70
N LYS A 129 14.74 6.13 4.65
CA LYS A 129 14.79 6.91 3.40
C LYS A 129 13.65 6.44 2.49
N PRO A 130 12.70 7.34 2.10
CA PRO A 130 11.67 6.99 1.13
C PRO A 130 12.26 6.57 -0.20
N PRO A 131 11.60 5.67 -0.96
CA PRO A 131 12.07 5.31 -2.29
C PRO A 131 11.90 6.49 -3.26
N VAL A 132 12.76 6.58 -4.26
CA VAL A 132 12.67 7.61 -5.31
C VAL A 132 11.35 7.45 -6.08
N PHE A 133 10.92 6.22 -6.31
CA PHE A 133 9.62 5.88 -6.90
C PHE A 133 8.48 6.06 -5.89
N SER A 134 8.21 7.32 -5.49
CA SER A 134 7.14 7.64 -4.54
C SER A 134 6.33 8.86 -4.98
N ALA A 135 5.12 9.00 -4.39
CA ALA A 135 4.23 10.12 -4.65
C ALA A 135 4.61 11.41 -3.88
N LEU A 136 5.72 11.41 -3.13
CA LEU A 136 6.25 12.60 -2.49
C LEU A 136 6.57 13.67 -3.54
N LYS A 137 6.42 14.93 -3.16
CA LYS A 137 6.75 16.06 -4.03
C LYS A 137 8.04 16.74 -3.57
N LYS A 138 8.89 17.08 -4.51
CA LYS A 138 10.00 18.01 -4.35
C LYS A 138 9.81 19.14 -5.34
N GLU A 139 9.78 20.38 -4.88
CA GLU A 139 9.59 21.59 -5.73
C GLU A 139 8.35 21.53 -6.63
N GLY A 140 7.26 20.90 -6.13
CA GLY A 140 5.99 20.79 -6.87
C GLY A 140 5.87 19.57 -7.79
N GLN A 141 6.97 18.91 -8.15
CA GLN A 141 7.00 17.70 -8.98
C GLN A 141 7.01 16.43 -8.11
N ARG A 142 6.40 15.36 -8.59
CA ARG A 142 6.40 14.08 -7.87
C ARG A 142 7.72 13.33 -8.10
N LEU A 143 8.24 12.71 -7.03
CA LEU A 143 9.53 12.03 -7.10
C LEU A 143 9.57 10.91 -8.16
N TYR A 144 8.48 10.16 -8.33
CA TYR A 144 8.44 9.10 -9.35
C TYR A 144 8.56 9.66 -10.79
N GLU A 145 8.10 10.91 -11.04
CA GLU A 145 8.25 11.57 -12.35
C GLU A 145 9.71 11.94 -12.60
N LEU A 146 10.40 12.45 -11.57
CA LEU A 146 11.84 12.75 -11.62
C LEU A 146 12.69 11.48 -11.78
N ALA A 147 12.32 10.40 -11.05
CA ALA A 147 13.00 9.11 -11.16
C ALA A 147 12.94 8.53 -12.58
N ARG A 148 11.79 8.60 -13.24
CA ARG A 148 11.63 8.14 -14.63
C ARG A 148 12.42 8.97 -15.64
N GLN A 149 12.74 10.22 -15.28
CA GLN A 149 13.59 11.11 -16.09
C GLN A 149 15.10 10.90 -15.82
N GLY A 150 15.47 9.97 -14.93
CA GLY A 150 16.85 9.71 -14.55
C GLY A 150 17.46 10.81 -13.67
N THR A 151 16.66 11.70 -13.09
CA THR A 151 17.14 12.78 -12.24
C THR A 151 17.46 12.23 -10.85
N GLU A 152 18.71 12.35 -10.42
CA GLU A 152 19.09 12.05 -9.04
C GLU A 152 18.45 13.04 -8.07
N VAL A 153 17.71 12.52 -7.11
CA VAL A 153 17.03 13.33 -6.10
C VAL A 153 17.47 12.88 -4.72
N GLU A 154 18.10 13.77 -3.98
CA GLU A 154 18.34 13.53 -2.57
C GLU A 154 17.02 13.65 -1.79
N ILE A 155 16.67 12.56 -1.10
CA ILE A 155 15.45 12.45 -0.29
C ILE A 155 15.89 12.32 1.17
N PRO A 156 15.52 13.26 2.05
CA PRO A 156 15.88 13.17 3.46
C PRO A 156 15.21 11.94 4.11
N ALA A 157 15.97 11.27 4.95
CA ALA A 157 15.42 10.24 5.83
C ALA A 157 14.42 10.87 6.81
N ARG A 158 13.44 10.08 7.22
CA ARG A 158 12.44 10.51 8.20
C ARG A 158 12.26 9.45 9.27
N GLN A 159 11.86 9.88 10.46
CA GLN A 159 11.51 8.96 11.53
C GLN A 159 10.19 8.25 11.22
N ILE A 160 10.20 6.94 11.38
CA ILE A 160 9.03 6.06 11.37
C ILE A 160 9.09 5.17 12.61
N HIS A 161 7.99 4.51 12.91
CA HIS A 161 7.94 3.55 14.01
C HIS A 161 7.42 2.21 13.51
N ILE A 162 8.17 1.15 13.78
CA ILE A 162 7.76 -0.23 13.56
C ILE A 162 7.36 -0.80 14.92
N TYR A 163 6.09 -1.10 15.08
CA TYR A 163 5.54 -1.64 16.33
C TYR A 163 5.83 -3.12 16.48
N GLU A 164 5.68 -3.85 15.38
CA GLU A 164 5.91 -5.29 15.28
C GLU A 164 6.49 -5.62 13.91
N LEU A 165 7.47 -6.51 13.88
CA LEU A 165 8.05 -7.07 12.66
C LEU A 165 8.27 -8.56 12.89
N GLU A 166 7.64 -9.37 12.07
CA GLU A 166 7.83 -10.81 11.99
C GLU A 166 8.41 -11.15 10.61
N LEU A 167 9.53 -11.83 10.61
CA LEU A 167 10.12 -12.45 9.42
C LEU A 167 9.85 -13.94 9.51
N GLY A 168 9.15 -14.47 8.51
CA GLY A 168 8.73 -15.86 8.48
C GLY A 168 9.89 -16.84 8.18
N PRO A 169 9.58 -18.11 7.97
CA PRO A 169 10.60 -19.11 7.69
C PRO A 169 11.29 -18.79 6.36
N TRP A 170 12.63 -18.84 6.38
CA TRP A 170 13.46 -18.63 5.22
C TRP A 170 13.36 -19.81 4.24
N THR A 171 12.86 -19.55 3.05
CA THR A 171 12.82 -20.53 1.94
C THR A 171 13.39 -19.83 0.71
N ALA A 172 14.70 -19.98 0.48
CA ALA A 172 15.41 -19.25 -0.55
C ALA A 172 14.71 -19.34 -1.92
N PRO A 173 14.52 -18.22 -2.61
CA PRO A 173 14.96 -16.87 -2.28
C PRO A 173 13.89 -16.03 -1.53
N GLU A 174 12.76 -16.61 -1.12
CA GLU A 174 11.59 -15.91 -0.59
C GLU A 174 11.59 -15.82 0.93
N LEU A 175 11.32 -14.62 1.44
CA LEU A 175 11.18 -14.33 2.87
C LEU A 175 9.81 -13.67 3.10
N PRO A 176 8.82 -14.41 3.60
CA PRO A 176 7.54 -13.85 3.99
C PRO A 176 7.69 -12.99 5.25
N PHE A 177 6.84 -11.97 5.37
CA PHE A 177 6.85 -11.08 6.52
C PHE A 177 5.47 -10.57 6.91
N SER A 178 5.35 -10.16 8.17
CA SER A 178 4.27 -9.32 8.69
C SER A 178 4.86 -8.11 9.40
N VAL A 179 4.29 -6.92 9.21
CA VAL A 179 4.77 -5.70 9.85
C VAL A 179 3.62 -4.79 10.25
N GLN A 180 3.65 -4.31 11.51
CA GLN A 180 2.79 -3.23 11.99
C GLN A 180 3.61 -1.95 12.15
N CYS A 181 3.18 -0.86 11.52
CA CYS A 181 3.98 0.36 11.44
C CYS A 181 3.15 1.65 11.50
N SER A 182 3.82 2.75 11.78
CA SER A 182 3.28 4.10 11.78
C SER A 182 2.95 4.59 10.37
N LYS A 183 2.15 5.66 10.30
CA LYS A 183 1.94 6.38 9.04
C LYS A 183 3.27 6.77 8.40
N GLY A 184 3.30 6.73 7.08
CA GLY A 184 4.45 7.21 6.32
C GLY A 184 5.56 6.18 6.14
N THR A 185 5.47 4.99 6.72
CA THR A 185 6.41 3.90 6.48
C THR A 185 6.27 3.40 5.04
N TYR A 186 7.39 3.24 4.35
CA TYR A 186 7.49 2.60 3.04
C TYR A 186 7.97 1.16 3.21
N ILE A 187 7.08 0.20 2.96
CA ILE A 187 7.43 -1.22 3.11
C ILE A 187 8.46 -1.65 2.06
N ARG A 188 8.46 -1.01 0.89
CA ARG A 188 9.49 -1.20 -0.14
C ARG A 188 10.89 -0.84 0.37
N SER A 189 11.04 0.33 1.02
CA SER A 189 12.32 0.70 1.65
C SER A 189 12.69 -0.26 2.78
N LEU A 190 11.72 -0.70 3.59
CA LEU A 190 11.99 -1.67 4.65
C LEU A 190 12.57 -2.97 4.09
N ALA A 191 11.99 -3.50 3.01
CA ALA A 191 12.52 -4.70 2.36
C ALA A 191 13.94 -4.49 1.83
N PHE A 192 14.21 -3.36 1.16
CA PHE A 192 15.53 -2.99 0.68
C PHE A 192 16.56 -2.90 1.83
N ASP A 193 16.20 -2.22 2.92
CA ASP A 193 17.07 -2.04 4.08
C ASP A 193 17.36 -3.37 4.80
N ILE A 194 16.36 -4.28 4.90
CA ILE A 194 16.52 -5.64 5.43
C ILE A 194 17.50 -6.43 4.56
N GLY A 195 17.37 -6.38 3.23
CA GLY A 195 18.31 -7.03 2.32
C GLY A 195 19.74 -6.53 2.52
N ALA A 196 19.93 -5.22 2.68
CA ALA A 196 21.24 -4.63 2.93
C ALA A 196 21.83 -5.05 4.29
N ALA A 197 21.01 -5.14 5.35
CA ALA A 197 21.44 -5.60 6.67
C ALA A 197 21.90 -7.07 6.67
N LEU A 198 21.34 -7.87 5.74
CA LEU A 198 21.78 -9.25 5.52
C LEU A 198 23.01 -9.36 4.60
N ASN A 199 23.71 -8.25 4.28
CA ASN A 199 24.80 -8.21 3.31
C ASN A 199 24.42 -8.80 1.94
N SER A 200 23.18 -8.54 1.53
CA SER A 200 22.57 -8.97 0.28
C SER A 200 21.71 -7.84 -0.31
N GLY A 201 20.84 -8.16 -1.25
CA GLY A 201 19.80 -7.27 -1.73
C GLY A 201 18.43 -7.85 -1.46
N ALA A 202 17.41 -7.01 -1.45
CA ALA A 202 16.02 -7.45 -1.44
C ALA A 202 15.10 -6.47 -2.18
N HIS A 203 13.98 -7.00 -2.68
CA HIS A 203 12.87 -6.24 -3.22
C HIS A 203 11.55 -6.94 -2.90
N LEU A 204 10.46 -6.20 -2.85
CA LEU A 204 9.13 -6.78 -2.65
C LEU A 204 8.65 -7.50 -3.91
N THR A 205 8.11 -8.71 -3.72
CA THR A 205 7.38 -9.45 -4.75
C THR A 205 5.89 -9.46 -4.48
N GLU A 206 5.49 -9.40 -3.20
CA GLU A 206 4.09 -9.30 -2.78
C GLU A 206 3.93 -8.31 -1.64
N LEU A 207 2.85 -7.53 -1.68
CA LEU A 207 2.47 -6.62 -0.61
C LEU A 207 0.96 -6.55 -0.48
N ARG A 208 0.46 -6.74 0.75
CA ARG A 208 -0.94 -6.63 1.08
C ARG A 208 -1.14 -5.85 2.37
N ARG A 209 -1.91 -4.76 2.34
CA ARG A 209 -2.33 -4.07 3.56
C ARG A 209 -3.54 -4.77 4.16
N THR A 210 -3.37 -5.35 5.34
CA THR A 210 -4.41 -6.12 6.03
C THR A 210 -5.22 -5.28 7.01
N GLN A 211 -4.62 -4.20 7.55
CA GLN A 211 -5.24 -3.40 8.61
C GLN A 211 -4.90 -1.90 8.53
N ILE A 212 -5.83 -1.04 8.93
CA ILE A 212 -5.65 0.39 9.22
C ILE A 212 -6.39 0.68 10.52
N GLY A 213 -5.68 0.91 11.63
CA GLY A 213 -6.28 1.01 12.96
C GLY A 213 -7.15 -0.21 13.23
N ASP A 214 -8.43 0.02 13.55
CA ASP A 214 -9.42 -1.04 13.83
C ASP A 214 -10.07 -1.63 12.57
N PHE A 215 -9.78 -1.08 11.39
CA PHE A 215 -10.34 -1.57 10.13
C PHE A 215 -9.54 -2.75 9.58
N SER A 216 -10.23 -3.85 9.29
CA SER A 216 -9.66 -5.07 8.71
C SER A 216 -10.08 -5.26 7.25
N VAL A 217 -9.17 -5.78 6.43
CA VAL A 217 -9.45 -6.18 5.06
C VAL A 217 -10.49 -7.29 4.95
N GLN A 218 -10.66 -8.08 6.02
CA GLN A 218 -11.69 -9.14 6.06
C GLN A 218 -13.11 -8.58 6.00
N SER A 219 -13.31 -7.34 6.46
CA SER A 219 -14.59 -6.64 6.38
C SER A 219 -14.73 -5.76 5.14
N ALA A 220 -13.75 -5.82 4.23
CA ALA A 220 -13.72 -4.97 3.06
C ALA A 220 -14.49 -5.58 1.87
N TRP A 221 -15.13 -4.74 1.10
CA TRP A 221 -15.79 -5.12 -0.13
C TRP A 221 -14.77 -5.40 -1.25
N LYS A 222 -14.99 -6.46 -2.00
CA LYS A 222 -14.42 -6.54 -3.35
C LYS A 222 -15.24 -5.69 -4.31
N ILE A 223 -14.64 -5.17 -5.37
CA ILE A 223 -15.32 -4.29 -6.34
C ILE A 223 -16.56 -4.96 -6.92
N GLU A 224 -16.45 -6.24 -7.29
CA GLU A 224 -17.54 -7.01 -7.91
C GLU A 224 -18.71 -7.21 -6.93
N ASP A 225 -18.39 -7.51 -5.66
CA ASP A 225 -19.43 -7.71 -4.63
C ASP A 225 -20.12 -6.40 -4.26
N LEU A 226 -19.38 -5.29 -4.26
CA LEU A 226 -19.93 -3.95 -4.13
C LEU A 226 -20.91 -3.64 -5.27
N LYS A 227 -20.51 -3.87 -6.52
CA LYS A 227 -21.38 -3.67 -7.71
C LYS A 227 -22.63 -4.50 -7.60
N LYS A 228 -22.51 -5.79 -7.26
CA LYS A 228 -23.67 -6.69 -7.08
C LYS A 228 -24.60 -6.18 -6.00
N SER A 229 -24.07 -5.76 -4.85
CA SER A 229 -24.89 -5.25 -3.74
C SER A 229 -25.65 -3.96 -4.09
N LEU A 230 -25.17 -3.22 -5.10
CA LEU A 230 -25.77 -2.01 -5.63
C LEU A 230 -26.68 -2.27 -6.85
N GLY A 231 -26.90 -3.52 -7.25
CA GLY A 231 -27.73 -3.88 -8.40
C GLY A 231 -27.06 -3.63 -9.76
N LEU A 232 -25.73 -3.60 -9.82
CA LEU A 232 -24.96 -3.27 -11.03
C LEU A 232 -24.17 -4.47 -11.60
N ALA A 233 -24.57 -5.70 -11.27
CA ALA A 233 -23.76 -6.90 -11.51
C ALA A 233 -23.47 -7.22 -12.99
N ASP A 234 -24.32 -6.76 -13.92
CA ASP A 234 -24.28 -7.18 -15.32
C ASP A 234 -23.72 -6.11 -16.29
N GLU A 235 -23.07 -5.07 -15.78
CA GLU A 235 -22.57 -4.01 -16.64
C GLU A 235 -21.07 -4.12 -16.90
N PRO A 236 -20.65 -4.17 -18.18
CA PRO A 236 -19.24 -4.18 -18.55
C PRO A 236 -18.55 -2.89 -18.12
N GLU A 237 -17.33 -3.00 -17.61
CA GLU A 237 -16.48 -1.84 -17.34
C GLU A 237 -16.22 -1.07 -18.64
N LYS A 238 -16.67 0.17 -18.72
CA LYS A 238 -16.18 1.09 -19.76
C LYS A 238 -14.71 1.37 -19.43
N LYS A 239 -13.82 0.73 -20.18
CA LYS A 239 -12.39 1.10 -20.21
C LYS A 239 -12.32 2.57 -20.61
N GLN A 240 -11.87 3.42 -19.70
CA GLN A 240 -11.40 4.78 -20.00
C GLN A 240 -9.89 4.80 -20.00
#